data_3524ee0afca3edd244786c331e6cdace
#
_entry.id   3524ee0afca3edd244786c331e6cdace
#
_cell.length_a   1.000
_cell.length_b   1.000
_cell.length_c   1.000
_cell.angle_alpha   90.00
_cell.angle_beta   90.00
_cell.angle_gamma   90.00
#
_symmetry.space_group_name_H-M   'P 1'
#
loop_
_entity.id
_entity.type
_entity.pdbx_description
1 polymer ?
#
loop_
_entity_poly.entity_id
_entity_poly.type
_entity_poly.pdbx_seq_one_letter_code
_entity_poly.pdbx_strand_id
1 'polypeptide(L)'
;MKNSILFIVDMQNDFIDGSLTVKGGNDAVDNLIKHIDELDDKEHYNAVIITNDWHTENHISFKEWPKHCVANTDGAKIPDRLMEKLMNTFGYDFVYFEYKGRSEDKDEYSIFDDERNRKEVQNLIKGYSYDGDDTDITVCGIAGD
;
A
#
# COMPACT_ATOMS: atom_id res chain seq x y z
N MET A 1 -8.82 -12.99 -20.59
CA MET A 1 -8.07 -11.77 -20.20
C MET A 1 -7.37 -12.07 -18.89
N LYS A 2 -6.09 -11.77 -18.78
CA LYS A 2 -5.31 -12.03 -17.58
C LYS A 2 -5.68 -11.00 -16.50
N ASN A 3 -5.91 -11.45 -15.27
CA ASN A 3 -6.17 -10.55 -14.17
C ASN A 3 -4.88 -9.83 -13.73
N SER A 4 -5.01 -8.62 -13.25
CA SER A 4 -3.88 -7.81 -12.80
C SER A 4 -4.20 -7.11 -11.47
N ILE A 5 -3.25 -7.12 -10.55
CA ILE A 5 -3.36 -6.50 -9.23
C ILE A 5 -2.21 -5.50 -9.03
N LEU A 6 -2.55 -4.31 -8.57
CA LEU A 6 -1.58 -3.29 -8.20
C LEU A 6 -1.35 -3.32 -6.68
N PHE A 7 -0.10 -3.53 -6.27
CA PHE A 7 0.34 -3.33 -4.89
C PHE A 7 0.98 -1.97 -4.73
N ILE A 8 0.49 -1.18 -3.80
CA ILE A 8 1.04 0.12 -3.41
C ILE A 8 1.60 -0.02 -2.01
N VAL A 9 2.93 0.00 -1.88
CA VAL A 9 3.63 -0.29 -0.63
C VAL A 9 3.99 1.00 0.10
N ASP A 10 3.38 1.20 1.28
CA ASP A 10 3.72 2.21 2.29
C ASP A 10 3.81 3.65 1.75
N MET A 11 2.95 4.00 0.80
CA MET A 11 2.94 5.34 0.21
C MET A 11 2.20 6.34 1.10
N GLN A 12 2.71 6.54 2.31
CA GLN A 12 2.12 7.30 3.39
C GLN A 12 2.82 8.65 3.58
N ASN A 13 2.11 9.64 4.12
CA ASN A 13 2.61 11.00 4.26
C ASN A 13 3.94 11.11 5.00
N ASP A 14 4.15 10.35 6.09
CA ASP A 14 5.42 10.39 6.83
C ASP A 14 6.62 9.93 6.01
N PHE A 15 6.43 9.01 5.07
CA PHE A 15 7.47 8.57 4.15
C PHE A 15 7.66 9.50 2.94
N ILE A 16 6.67 10.33 2.62
CA ILE A 16 6.70 11.24 1.46
C ILE A 16 7.39 12.55 1.81
N ASP A 17 6.88 13.25 2.82
CA ASP A 17 7.37 14.58 3.25
C ASP A 17 7.22 14.80 4.76
N GLY A 18 7.00 13.75 5.54
CA GLY A 18 6.80 13.79 6.98
C GLY A 18 8.05 13.44 7.80
N SER A 19 7.84 12.72 8.91
CA SER A 19 8.87 12.48 9.91
C SER A 19 9.97 11.50 9.50
N LEU A 20 9.71 10.63 8.53
CA LEU A 20 10.66 9.62 8.01
C LEU A 20 10.72 9.69 6.48
N THR A 21 11.04 10.84 5.96
CA THR A 21 11.00 11.14 4.52
C THR A 21 11.97 10.28 3.71
N VAL A 22 11.44 9.63 2.69
CA VAL A 22 12.21 8.97 1.64
C VAL A 22 12.40 9.92 0.46
N LYS A 23 13.63 10.05 -0.02
CA LYS A 23 13.94 10.93 -1.14
C LYS A 23 13.14 10.56 -2.38
N GLY A 24 12.47 11.54 -2.99
CA GLY A 24 11.68 11.34 -4.20
C GLY A 24 10.24 10.86 -3.94
N GLY A 25 9.78 10.86 -2.69
CA GLY A 25 8.44 10.40 -2.34
C GLY A 25 7.31 11.12 -3.08
N ASN A 26 7.37 12.45 -3.19
CA ASN A 26 6.36 13.21 -3.95
C ASN A 26 6.38 12.89 -5.45
N ASP A 27 7.57 12.73 -6.04
CA ASP A 27 7.70 12.34 -7.45
C ASP A 27 7.13 10.94 -7.68
N ALA A 28 7.33 10.02 -6.75
CA ALA A 28 6.76 8.67 -6.83
C ALA A 28 5.23 8.69 -6.81
N VAL A 29 4.61 9.52 -5.97
CA VAL A 29 3.16 9.71 -5.95
C VAL A 29 2.66 10.29 -7.27
N ASP A 30 3.31 11.33 -7.78
CA ASP A 30 2.93 11.97 -9.05
C ASP A 30 3.08 11.00 -10.23
N ASN A 31 4.15 10.21 -10.26
CA ASN A 31 4.37 9.18 -11.27
C ASN A 31 3.31 8.07 -11.23
N LEU A 32 2.90 7.65 -10.03
CA LEU A 32 1.83 6.67 -9.88
C LEU A 32 0.49 7.22 -10.36
N ILE A 33 0.15 8.45 -10.01
CA ILE A 33 -1.08 9.10 -10.48
C ILE A 33 -1.08 9.19 -12.01
N LYS A 34 0.04 9.61 -12.61
CA LYS A 34 0.20 9.65 -14.06
C LYS A 34 0.04 8.27 -14.70
N HIS A 35 0.66 7.24 -14.13
CA HIS A 35 0.51 5.86 -14.59
C HIS A 35 -0.96 5.42 -14.59
N ILE A 36 -1.70 5.74 -13.52
CA ILE A 36 -3.14 5.42 -13.43
C ILE A 36 -3.94 6.19 -14.48
N ASP A 37 -3.61 7.44 -14.76
CA ASP A 37 -4.28 8.25 -15.80
C ASP A 37 -4.04 7.71 -17.21
N GLU A 38 -2.91 7.05 -17.44
CA GLU A 38 -2.52 6.50 -18.74
C GLU A 38 -3.06 5.07 -18.96
N LEU A 39 -3.71 4.45 -17.99
CA LEU A 39 -4.35 3.14 -18.14
C LEU A 39 -5.50 3.22 -19.15
N ASP A 40 -5.52 2.27 -20.09
CA ASP A 40 -6.60 2.12 -21.05
C ASP A 40 -7.48 0.90 -20.72
N ASP A 41 -8.53 0.66 -21.52
CA ASP A 41 -9.45 -0.48 -21.34
C ASP A 41 -8.76 -1.86 -21.45
N LYS A 42 -7.53 -1.92 -21.95
CA LYS A 42 -6.75 -3.15 -22.11
C LYS A 42 -5.73 -3.36 -21.01
N GLU A 43 -5.28 -2.28 -20.41
CA GLU A 43 -4.28 -2.25 -19.34
C GLU A 43 -4.90 -1.68 -18.08
N HIS A 44 -5.69 -2.46 -17.37
CA HIS A 44 -6.29 -2.04 -16.11
C HIS A 44 -5.99 -3.04 -14.99
N TYR A 45 -6.03 -2.57 -13.77
CA TYR A 45 -5.96 -3.42 -12.60
C TYR A 45 -7.36 -3.82 -12.14
N ASN A 46 -7.54 -5.11 -11.85
CA ASN A 46 -8.81 -5.64 -11.32
C ASN A 46 -8.96 -5.31 -9.83
N ALA A 47 -7.84 -5.15 -9.12
CA ALA A 47 -7.81 -4.76 -7.73
C ALA A 47 -6.55 -3.98 -7.38
N VAL A 48 -6.64 -3.18 -6.33
CA VAL A 48 -5.51 -2.44 -5.73
C VAL A 48 -5.39 -2.87 -4.28
N ILE A 49 -4.18 -3.26 -3.85
CA ILE A 49 -3.85 -3.57 -2.47
C ILE A 49 -2.86 -2.53 -1.97
N ILE A 50 -3.24 -1.82 -0.91
CA ILE A 50 -2.45 -0.75 -0.31
C ILE A 50 -1.92 -1.25 1.03
N THR A 51 -0.60 -1.27 1.21
CA THR A 51 0.01 -1.62 2.49
C THR A 51 0.36 -0.37 3.27
N ASN A 52 0.21 -0.44 4.57
CA ASN A 52 0.40 0.69 5.48
C ASN A 52 1.11 0.25 6.77
N ASP A 53 2.12 1.02 7.18
CA ASP A 53 2.54 1.05 8.57
C ASP A 53 1.42 1.65 9.42
N TRP A 54 1.13 1.01 10.55
CA TRP A 54 0.04 1.43 11.44
C TRP A 54 0.43 1.22 12.89
N HIS A 55 1.28 2.12 13.38
CA HIS A 55 1.95 1.95 14.66
C HIS A 55 1.16 2.51 15.84
N THR A 56 1.30 1.86 16.99
CA THR A 56 0.88 2.45 18.27
C THR A 56 1.80 3.63 18.62
N GLU A 57 1.36 4.48 19.53
CA GLU A 57 2.08 5.69 19.97
C GLU A 57 3.51 5.41 20.48
N ASN A 58 3.75 4.24 21.07
CA ASN A 58 5.02 3.83 21.64
C ASN A 58 5.60 2.57 20.98
N HIS A 59 5.43 2.45 19.69
CA HIS A 59 5.88 1.29 18.93
C HIS A 59 7.40 1.07 19.04
N ILE A 60 7.82 -0.19 19.10
CA ILE A 60 9.23 -0.56 19.31
C ILE A 60 10.17 -0.02 18.22
N SER A 61 9.69 0.14 16.99
CA SER A 61 10.51 0.69 15.88
C SER A 61 11.01 2.12 16.13
N PHE A 62 10.36 2.86 17.02
CA PHE A 62 10.76 4.23 17.37
C PHE A 62 12.04 4.32 18.21
N LYS A 63 12.59 3.17 18.63
CA LYS A 63 13.92 3.11 19.22
C LYS A 63 15.03 3.26 18.17
N GLU A 64 14.76 2.90 16.93
CA GLU A 64 15.70 2.93 15.81
C GLU A 64 15.37 4.03 14.81
N TRP A 65 14.09 4.34 14.63
CA TRP A 65 13.59 5.29 13.65
C TRP A 65 12.84 6.45 14.30
N PRO A 66 12.81 7.64 13.68
CA PRO A 66 11.89 8.69 14.10
C PRO A 66 10.45 8.16 14.19
N LYS A 67 9.65 8.71 15.10
CA LYS A 67 8.25 8.39 15.24
C LYS A 67 7.51 8.66 13.92
N HIS A 68 6.86 7.65 13.36
CA HIS A 68 6.22 7.70 12.04
C HIS A 68 4.99 6.81 11.99
N CYS A 69 4.09 7.12 11.07
CA CYS A 69 2.90 6.32 10.77
C CYS A 69 2.12 5.87 12.00
N VAL A 70 2.00 6.77 12.98
CA VAL A 70 1.18 6.51 14.17
C VAL A 70 -0.28 6.43 13.75
N ALA A 71 -0.97 5.40 14.17
CA ALA A 71 -2.35 5.12 13.82
C ALA A 71 -3.26 6.34 14.03
N ASN A 72 -4.12 6.61 13.08
CA ASN A 72 -5.08 7.73 13.08
C ASN A 72 -4.46 9.14 13.05
N THR A 73 -3.19 9.27 12.69
CA THR A 73 -2.55 10.57 12.45
C THR A 73 -2.46 10.88 10.96
N ASP A 74 -2.26 12.15 10.61
CA ASP A 74 -2.07 12.55 9.20
C ASP A 74 -0.82 11.92 8.59
N GLY A 75 0.22 11.68 9.39
CA GLY A 75 1.44 11.01 8.94
C GLY A 75 1.23 9.60 8.44
N ALA A 76 0.28 8.87 9.03
CA ALA A 76 -0.06 7.50 8.64
C ALA A 76 -0.97 7.42 7.41
N LYS A 77 -1.55 8.52 6.96
CA LYS A 77 -2.47 8.53 5.82
C LYS A 77 -1.75 8.42 4.48
N ILE A 78 -2.43 7.82 3.53
CA ILE A 78 -2.12 7.96 2.11
C ILE A 78 -2.43 9.40 1.68
N PRO A 79 -1.62 10.06 0.84
CA PRO A 79 -1.92 11.41 0.36
C PRO A 79 -3.32 11.52 -0.25
N ASP A 80 -4.05 12.57 0.09
CA ASP A 80 -5.43 12.78 -0.37
C ASP A 80 -5.54 12.72 -1.90
N ARG A 81 -4.60 13.32 -2.62
CA ARG A 81 -4.57 13.30 -4.09
C ARG A 81 -4.46 11.89 -4.68
N LEU A 82 -3.68 11.00 -4.04
CA LEU A 82 -3.57 9.62 -4.46
C LEU A 82 -4.82 8.84 -4.11
N MET A 83 -5.34 9.01 -2.90
CA MET A 83 -6.55 8.34 -2.46
C MET A 83 -7.74 8.70 -3.36
N GLU A 84 -7.93 9.97 -3.68
CA GLU A 84 -8.97 10.44 -4.59
C GLU A 84 -8.84 9.80 -5.98
N LYS A 85 -7.62 9.75 -6.53
CA LYS A 85 -7.35 9.11 -7.81
C LYS A 85 -7.72 7.62 -7.80
N LEU A 86 -7.31 6.90 -6.78
CA LEU A 86 -7.59 5.46 -6.64
C LEU A 86 -9.10 5.18 -6.53
N MET A 87 -9.81 5.93 -5.69
CA MET A 87 -11.24 5.73 -5.48
C MET A 87 -12.06 6.10 -6.71
N ASN A 88 -11.69 7.17 -7.41
CA ASN A 88 -12.38 7.58 -8.64
C ASN A 88 -12.13 6.63 -9.81
N THR A 89 -10.94 6.01 -9.86
CA THR A 89 -10.58 5.10 -10.97
C THR A 89 -11.08 3.69 -10.73
N PHE A 90 -10.90 3.13 -9.53
CA PHE A 90 -11.16 1.71 -9.26
C PHE A 90 -12.45 1.48 -8.45
N GLY A 91 -12.88 2.46 -7.64
CA GLY A 91 -14.00 2.33 -6.71
C GLY A 91 -13.64 1.63 -5.40
N TYR A 92 -14.45 1.85 -4.39
CA TYR A 92 -14.20 1.36 -3.03
C TYR A 92 -14.17 -0.18 -2.93
N ASP A 93 -14.94 -0.87 -3.76
CA ASP A 93 -15.08 -2.33 -3.70
C ASP A 93 -13.83 -3.07 -4.23
N PHE A 94 -12.92 -2.37 -4.91
CA PHE A 94 -11.73 -2.96 -5.53
C PHE A 94 -10.42 -2.42 -4.96
N VAL A 95 -10.47 -1.59 -3.92
CA VAL A 95 -9.30 -1.06 -3.21
C VAL A 95 -9.27 -1.63 -1.80
N TYR A 96 -8.22 -2.39 -1.50
CA TYR A 96 -8.05 -3.12 -0.24
C TYR A 96 -6.90 -2.53 0.56
N PHE A 97 -7.07 -2.42 1.87
CA PHE A 97 -6.08 -1.88 2.79
C PHE A 97 -5.56 -2.98 3.70
N GLU A 98 -4.24 -3.10 3.77
CA GLU A 98 -3.55 -3.99 4.68
C GLU A 98 -2.64 -3.18 5.61
N TYR A 99 -2.63 -3.54 6.88
CA TYR A 99 -1.93 -2.80 7.93
C TYR A 99 -0.92 -3.68 8.62
N LYS A 100 0.31 -3.17 8.82
CA LYS A 100 1.39 -3.84 9.53
C LYS A 100 1.92 -3.01 10.69
N GLY A 101 2.71 -3.64 11.57
CA GLY A 101 3.31 -2.97 12.72
C GLY A 101 2.31 -2.48 13.74
N ARG A 102 1.17 -3.15 13.89
CA ARG A 102 0.10 -2.77 14.82
C ARG A 102 0.37 -3.17 16.26
N SER A 103 1.21 -4.17 16.49
CA SER A 103 1.62 -4.58 17.84
C SER A 103 2.76 -3.71 18.33
N GLU A 104 2.66 -3.15 19.54
CA GLU A 104 3.63 -2.22 20.10
C GLU A 104 5.04 -2.79 20.22
N ASP A 105 5.16 -4.07 20.51
CA ASP A 105 6.40 -4.78 20.80
C ASP A 105 6.96 -5.61 19.63
N LYS A 106 6.34 -5.53 18.47
CA LYS A 106 6.75 -6.28 17.27
C LYS A 106 6.93 -5.37 16.08
N ASP A 107 8.13 -5.35 15.53
CA ASP A 107 8.39 -4.67 14.25
C ASP A 107 8.11 -5.62 13.07
N GLU A 108 7.46 -5.10 12.06
CA GLU A 108 7.08 -5.82 10.84
C GLU A 108 7.45 -4.96 9.63
N TYR A 109 8.42 -5.42 8.85
CA TYR A 109 8.86 -4.73 7.63
C TYR A 109 7.94 -4.99 6.45
N SER A 110 7.29 -6.15 6.42
CA SER A 110 6.38 -6.57 5.37
C SER A 110 5.02 -6.95 5.93
N ILE A 111 3.94 -6.70 5.17
CA ILE A 111 2.62 -7.24 5.51
C ILE A 111 2.62 -8.78 5.59
N PHE A 112 3.59 -9.43 4.94
CA PHE A 112 3.72 -10.88 4.98
C PHE A 112 4.41 -11.42 6.25
N ASP A 113 4.92 -10.55 7.13
CA ASP A 113 5.45 -10.94 8.44
C ASP A 113 4.33 -11.34 9.42
N ASP A 114 3.11 -10.84 9.20
CA ASP A 114 1.93 -11.24 9.95
C ASP A 114 1.14 -12.33 9.19
N GLU A 115 0.81 -13.42 9.89
CA GLU A 115 0.12 -14.57 9.29
C GLU A 115 -1.28 -14.21 8.79
N ARG A 116 -1.99 -13.34 9.51
CA ARG A 116 -3.34 -12.91 9.12
C ARG A 116 -3.29 -12.10 7.83
N ASN A 117 -2.43 -11.10 7.75
CA ASN A 117 -2.25 -10.30 6.53
C ASN A 117 -1.86 -11.18 5.35
N ARG A 118 -0.93 -12.13 5.56
CA ARG A 118 -0.51 -13.07 4.54
C ARG A 118 -1.68 -13.90 4.00
N LYS A 119 -2.53 -14.44 4.88
CA LYS A 119 -3.72 -15.20 4.49
C LYS A 119 -4.74 -14.33 3.76
N GLU A 120 -4.99 -13.11 4.23
CA GLU A 120 -5.92 -12.17 3.60
C GLU A 120 -5.48 -11.83 2.18
N VAL A 121 -4.22 -11.47 1.98
CA VAL A 121 -3.66 -11.16 0.66
C VAL A 121 -3.68 -12.39 -0.26
N GLN A 122 -3.30 -13.57 0.25
CA GLN A 122 -3.38 -14.80 -0.53
C GLN A 122 -4.81 -15.11 -1.00
N ASN A 123 -5.79 -14.90 -0.15
CA ASN A 123 -7.20 -15.11 -0.50
C ASN A 123 -7.69 -14.09 -1.53
N LEU A 124 -7.27 -12.83 -1.41
CA LEU A 124 -7.55 -11.81 -2.42
C LEU A 124 -6.98 -12.21 -3.79
N ILE A 125 -5.71 -12.56 -3.86
CA ILE A 125 -5.06 -12.98 -5.10
C ILE A 125 -5.77 -14.20 -5.70
N LYS A 126 -6.08 -15.20 -4.88
CA LYS A 126 -6.81 -16.39 -5.32
C LYS A 126 -8.21 -16.07 -5.84
N GLY A 127 -8.90 -15.09 -5.25
CA GLY A 127 -10.22 -14.63 -5.69
C GLY A 127 -10.20 -14.01 -7.10
N TYR A 128 -9.04 -13.43 -7.51
CA TYR A 128 -8.83 -12.89 -8.84
C TYR A 128 -8.16 -13.87 -9.82
N SER A 129 -7.74 -15.04 -9.34
CA SER A 129 -7.17 -16.10 -10.19
C SER A 129 -8.28 -17.08 -10.60
N TYR A 130 -8.71 -17.02 -11.86
CA TYR A 130 -9.73 -17.92 -12.40
C TYR A 130 -9.08 -19.10 -13.13
N ASP A 131 -9.50 -20.31 -12.81
CA ASP A 131 -9.26 -21.56 -13.57
C ASP A 131 -7.80 -21.80 -14.03
N GLY A 132 -6.83 -21.45 -13.19
CA GLY A 132 -5.41 -21.66 -13.49
C GLY A 132 -4.76 -20.59 -14.35
N ASP A 133 -5.47 -19.50 -14.63
CA ASP A 133 -4.86 -18.31 -15.25
C ASP A 133 -3.95 -17.59 -14.25
N ASP A 134 -2.76 -17.24 -14.71
CA ASP A 134 -1.83 -16.43 -13.94
C ASP A 134 -2.41 -15.03 -13.68
N THR A 135 -2.21 -14.52 -12.48
CA THR A 135 -2.52 -13.13 -12.12
C THR A 135 -1.24 -12.32 -12.16
N ASP A 136 -1.23 -11.24 -12.93
CA ASP A 136 -0.11 -10.30 -12.96
C ASP A 136 -0.13 -9.42 -11.69
N ILE A 137 1.01 -9.27 -11.07
CA ILE A 137 1.17 -8.41 -9.90
C ILE A 137 2.19 -7.32 -10.22
N THR A 138 1.73 -6.08 -10.14
CA THR A 138 2.57 -4.89 -10.25
C THR A 138 2.78 -4.32 -8.87
N VAL A 139 4.04 -4.06 -8.49
CA VAL A 139 4.39 -3.51 -7.18
C VAL A 139 5.02 -2.13 -7.36
N CYS A 140 4.55 -1.16 -6.60
CA CYS A 140 5.15 0.16 -6.49
C CYS A 140 5.15 0.63 -5.04
N GLY A 141 5.93 1.66 -4.73
CA GLY A 141 6.03 2.21 -3.38
C GLY A 141 7.30 3.04 -3.19
N ILE A 142 7.50 3.55 -1.99
CA ILE A 142 8.62 4.43 -1.65
C ILE A 142 9.43 3.97 -0.44
N ALA A 143 8.91 3.10 0.40
CA ALA A 143 9.54 2.57 1.60
C ALA A 143 9.53 1.04 1.61
N GLY A 144 9.50 0.41 0.45
CA GLY A 144 9.57 -1.03 0.28
C GLY A 144 11.01 -1.48 0.09
N ASP A 145 11.55 -2.18 1.06
CA ASP A 145 12.84 -2.87 0.96
C ASP A 145 12.65 -4.32 0.54
#